data_838ec26182f0e9d4be4414a7266fc91d
#
_entry.id   838ec26182f0e9d4be4414a7266fc91d
#
_cell.length_a   1.000
_cell.length_b   1.000
_cell.length_c   1.000
_cell.angle_alpha   90.00
_cell.angle_beta   90.00
_cell.angle_gamma   90.00
#
_symmetry.space_group_name_H-M   'P 1'
#
loop_
_entity.id
_entity.type
_entity.pdbx_description
1 polymer ?
#
loop_
_entity_poly.entity_id
_entity_poly.type
_entity_poly.pdbx_seq_one_letter_code
_entity_poly.pdbx_strand_id
1 'polypeptide(L)'
;MIKPKKSLGQNFLIDNNILNKIIKLTEIRNNNIVEIGPGKGNLTQKIIEHKPKNLILIEKDQTLVGNLKNDLKKYNNLEIFNEDILKFELEEKINKDSIVIGNLPYNISSQILVKLINFKIWLPKYKRLILMFQK
;
A
#
# COMPACT_ATOMS: atom_id res chain seq x y z
N MET A 1 17.94 -13.36 8.49
CA MET A 1 17.15 -12.15 8.67
C MET A 1 17.55 -11.12 7.62
N ILE A 2 16.59 -10.68 6.81
CA ILE A 2 16.85 -9.69 5.77
C ILE A 2 16.84 -8.31 6.41
N LYS A 3 17.93 -7.55 6.27
CA LYS A 3 17.98 -6.18 6.76
C LYS A 3 17.25 -5.25 5.77
N PRO A 4 16.47 -4.28 6.25
CA PRO A 4 15.84 -3.30 5.38
C PRO A 4 16.87 -2.49 4.59
N LYS A 5 16.57 -2.21 3.35
CA LYS A 5 17.42 -1.36 2.50
C LYS A 5 17.05 0.10 2.73
N LYS A 6 17.88 0.83 3.47
CA LYS A 6 17.63 2.24 3.79
C LYS A 6 17.50 3.11 2.54
N SER A 7 18.25 2.82 1.50
CA SER A 7 18.21 3.56 0.23
C SER A 7 16.86 3.50 -0.48
N LEU A 8 16.02 2.52 -0.16
CA LEU A 8 14.68 2.37 -0.70
C LEU A 8 13.59 2.81 0.28
N GLY A 9 13.96 3.40 1.41
CA GLY A 9 13.01 3.85 2.42
C GLY A 9 12.31 2.70 3.15
N GLN A 10 12.92 1.54 3.21
CA GLN A 10 12.32 0.34 3.79
C GLN A 10 12.57 0.26 5.29
N ASN A 11 11.73 0.92 6.07
CA ASN A 11 11.66 0.71 7.52
C ASN A 11 10.41 -0.13 7.80
N PHE A 12 10.62 -1.40 8.11
CA PHE A 12 9.50 -2.30 8.39
C PHE A 12 8.97 -2.07 9.80
N LEU A 13 7.76 -1.60 9.90
CA LEU A 13 7.07 -1.49 11.17
C LEU A 13 6.36 -2.81 11.45
N ILE A 14 6.84 -3.54 12.48
CA ILE A 14 6.31 -4.84 12.86
C ILE A 14 5.43 -4.72 14.13
N ASP A 15 4.99 -3.52 14.46
CA ASP A 15 4.13 -3.30 15.62
C ASP A 15 2.68 -3.63 15.26
N ASN A 16 2.20 -4.76 15.76
CA ASN A 16 0.83 -5.22 15.55
C ASN A 16 -0.22 -4.25 16.05
N ASN A 17 0.07 -3.48 17.11
CA ASN A 17 -0.87 -2.50 17.63
C ASN A 17 -1.11 -1.39 16.61
N ILE A 18 -0.07 -0.92 15.94
CA ILE A 18 -0.18 0.11 14.91
C ILE A 18 -0.90 -0.46 13.68
N LEU A 19 -0.55 -1.67 13.26
CA LEU A 19 -1.22 -2.33 12.14
C LEU A 19 -2.71 -2.49 12.40
N ASN A 20 -3.08 -2.89 13.61
CA ASN A 20 -4.49 -3.02 13.99
C ASN A 20 -5.21 -1.67 14.01
N LYS A 21 -4.53 -0.60 14.42
CA LYS A 21 -5.11 0.74 14.38
C LYS A 21 -5.38 1.19 12.95
N ILE A 22 -4.45 0.93 12.04
CA ILE A 22 -4.63 1.25 10.61
C ILE A 22 -5.86 0.53 10.06
N ILE A 23 -5.98 -0.75 10.33
CA ILE A 23 -7.10 -1.57 9.86
C ILE A 23 -8.44 -1.05 10.39
N LYS A 24 -8.47 -0.52 11.62
CA LYS A 24 -9.70 0.01 12.22
C LYS A 24 -10.12 1.38 11.70
N LEU A 25 -9.23 2.09 11.01
CA LEU A 25 -9.53 3.43 10.50
C LEU A 25 -10.54 3.42 9.35
N THR A 26 -10.74 2.30 8.70
CA THR A 26 -11.65 2.19 7.58
C THR A 26 -12.19 0.77 7.46
N GLU A 27 -13.27 0.61 6.73
CA GLU A 27 -13.81 -0.71 6.43
C GLU A 27 -13.09 -1.31 5.22
N ILE A 28 -12.41 -2.42 5.44
CA ILE A 28 -11.66 -3.13 4.39
C ILE A 28 -12.60 -4.03 3.57
N ARG A 29 -13.57 -4.66 4.25
CA ARG A 29 -14.42 -5.68 3.64
C ARG A 29 -15.20 -5.13 2.44
N ASN A 30 -15.13 -5.87 1.33
CA ASN A 30 -15.80 -5.53 0.07
C ASN A 30 -15.40 -4.19 -0.54
N ASN A 31 -14.28 -3.61 -0.12
CA ASN A 31 -13.74 -2.38 -0.70
C ASN A 31 -12.51 -2.66 -1.54
N ASN A 32 -12.28 -1.79 -2.51
CA ASN A 32 -11.05 -1.79 -3.32
C ASN A 32 -9.93 -1.16 -2.50
N ILE A 33 -8.87 -1.91 -2.25
CA ILE A 33 -7.75 -1.46 -1.42
C ILE A 33 -6.49 -1.36 -2.28
N VAL A 34 -5.75 -0.27 -2.09
CA VAL A 34 -4.43 -0.07 -2.67
C VAL A 34 -3.45 0.09 -1.52
N GLU A 35 -2.48 -0.78 -1.41
CA GLU A 35 -1.41 -0.67 -0.42
C GLU A 35 -0.12 -0.23 -1.10
N ILE A 36 0.46 0.85 -0.60
CA ILE A 36 1.73 1.38 -1.07
C ILE A 36 2.84 0.95 -0.13
N GLY A 37 3.87 0.31 -0.67
CA GLY A 37 5.04 -0.12 0.10
C GLY A 37 4.74 -1.26 1.07
N PRO A 38 4.14 -2.37 0.59
CA PRO A 38 3.78 -3.49 1.48
C PRO A 38 4.98 -4.13 2.17
N GLY A 39 6.17 -4.01 1.62
CA GLY A 39 7.37 -4.56 2.21
C GLY A 39 7.29 -6.07 2.36
N LYS A 40 7.41 -6.56 3.58
CA LYS A 40 7.29 -8.00 3.88
C LYS A 40 5.86 -8.50 3.91
N GLY A 41 4.87 -7.61 3.84
CA GLY A 41 3.47 -8.00 3.78
C GLY A 41 2.76 -8.13 5.12
N ASN A 42 3.28 -7.54 6.20
CA ASN A 42 2.63 -7.62 7.52
C ASN A 42 1.26 -6.94 7.52
N LEU A 43 1.18 -5.73 7.00
CA LEU A 43 -0.10 -5.03 6.85
C LEU A 43 -0.96 -5.72 5.79
N THR A 44 -0.34 -6.18 4.70
CA THR A 44 -1.02 -6.89 3.62
C THR A 44 -1.80 -8.09 4.13
N GLN A 45 -1.20 -8.91 5.00
CA GLN A 45 -1.86 -10.08 5.58
C GLN A 45 -3.11 -9.68 6.36
N LYS A 46 -3.03 -8.62 7.15
CA LYS A 46 -4.18 -8.11 7.91
C LYS A 46 -5.28 -7.59 6.99
N ILE A 47 -4.91 -6.91 5.92
CA ILE A 47 -5.88 -6.46 4.91
C ILE A 47 -6.60 -7.66 4.31
N ILE A 48 -5.87 -8.68 3.91
CA ILE A 48 -6.42 -9.89 3.30
C ILE A 48 -7.38 -10.61 4.24
N GLU A 49 -7.04 -10.70 5.53
CA GLU A 49 -7.90 -11.31 6.55
C GLU A 49 -9.27 -10.61 6.64
N HIS A 50 -9.34 -9.33 6.31
CA HIS A 50 -10.58 -8.55 6.32
C HIS A 50 -11.35 -8.60 4.99
N LYS A 51 -10.95 -9.45 4.07
CA LYS A 51 -11.65 -9.78 2.81
C LYS A 51 -11.98 -8.56 1.94
N PRO A 52 -10.95 -7.86 1.42
CA PRO A 52 -11.19 -6.77 0.47
C PRO A 52 -11.82 -7.32 -0.82
N LYS A 53 -12.50 -6.45 -1.55
CA LYS A 53 -13.03 -6.80 -2.86
C LYS A 53 -11.90 -7.03 -3.86
N ASN A 54 -10.96 -6.10 -3.93
CA ASN A 54 -9.74 -6.20 -4.72
C ASN A 54 -8.58 -5.57 -3.94
N LEU A 55 -7.39 -6.08 -4.13
CA LEU A 55 -6.18 -5.56 -3.50
C LEU A 55 -5.11 -5.31 -4.55
N ILE A 56 -4.60 -4.09 -4.59
CA ILE A 56 -3.47 -3.70 -5.42
C ILE A 56 -2.30 -3.38 -4.49
N LEU A 57 -1.14 -3.98 -4.76
CA LEU A 57 0.10 -3.70 -4.05
C LEU A 57 1.06 -2.98 -4.99
N ILE A 58 1.69 -1.91 -4.51
CA ILE A 58 2.69 -1.16 -5.27
C ILE A 58 3.98 -1.17 -4.47
N GLU A 59 4.99 -1.88 -4.95
CA GLU A 59 6.26 -2.08 -4.27
C GLU A 59 7.43 -1.85 -5.23
N LYS A 60 8.35 -1.01 -4.83
CA LYS A 60 9.52 -0.64 -5.64
C LYS A 60 10.59 -1.72 -5.66
N ASP A 61 10.79 -2.44 -4.56
CA ASP A 61 11.85 -3.44 -4.41
C ASP A 61 11.46 -4.74 -5.10
N GLN A 62 12.24 -5.11 -6.13
CA GLN A 62 11.99 -6.31 -6.92
C GLN A 62 12.03 -7.59 -6.10
N THR A 63 12.92 -7.70 -5.12
CA THR A 63 13.03 -8.88 -4.26
C THR A 63 11.78 -9.04 -3.40
N LEU A 64 11.30 -7.94 -2.82
CA LEU A 64 10.08 -7.96 -2.02
C LEU A 64 8.87 -8.32 -2.87
N VAL A 65 8.79 -7.80 -4.10
CA VAL A 65 7.71 -8.16 -5.04
C VAL A 65 7.71 -9.67 -5.30
N GLY A 66 8.89 -10.25 -5.55
CA GLY A 66 9.01 -11.69 -5.76
C GLY A 66 8.51 -12.51 -4.57
N ASN A 67 8.89 -12.09 -3.36
CA ASN A 67 8.43 -12.75 -2.13
C ASN A 67 6.92 -12.64 -1.95
N LEU A 68 6.35 -11.45 -2.19
CA LEU A 68 4.92 -11.22 -2.10
C LEU A 68 4.14 -12.08 -3.10
N LYS A 69 4.60 -12.15 -4.34
CA LYS A 69 3.97 -13.00 -5.36
C LYS A 69 3.95 -14.46 -4.96
N ASN A 70 5.02 -14.95 -4.36
CA ASN A 70 5.10 -16.31 -3.89
C ASN A 70 4.19 -16.55 -2.67
N ASP A 71 4.25 -15.66 -1.68
CA ASP A 71 3.49 -15.80 -0.43
C ASP A 71 1.98 -15.67 -0.65
N LEU A 72 1.56 -14.86 -1.63
CA LEU A 72 0.16 -14.51 -1.85
C LEU A 72 -0.44 -15.14 -3.09
N LYS A 73 0.21 -16.12 -3.69
CA LYS A 73 -0.22 -16.75 -4.95
C LYS A 73 -1.62 -17.39 -4.91
N LYS A 74 -2.13 -17.67 -3.72
CA LYS A 74 -3.46 -18.28 -3.53
C LYS A 74 -4.61 -17.28 -3.62
N TYR A 75 -4.31 -15.99 -3.61
CA TYR A 75 -5.35 -14.95 -3.66
C TYR A 75 -5.67 -14.58 -5.11
N ASN A 76 -6.94 -14.59 -5.45
CA ASN A 76 -7.40 -14.33 -6.82
C ASN A 76 -7.60 -12.84 -7.12
N ASN A 77 -7.90 -12.04 -6.10
CA ASN A 77 -8.24 -10.62 -6.25
C ASN A 77 -7.06 -9.72 -5.91
N LEU A 78 -5.86 -10.12 -6.31
CA LEU A 78 -4.61 -9.45 -5.99
C LEU A 78 -3.86 -9.09 -7.27
N GLU A 79 -3.40 -7.86 -7.33
CA GLU A 79 -2.50 -7.40 -8.39
C GLU A 79 -1.29 -6.72 -7.74
N ILE A 80 -0.08 -7.07 -8.18
CA ILE A 80 1.16 -6.53 -7.62
C ILE A 80 1.93 -5.82 -8.72
N PHE A 81 2.23 -4.53 -8.49
CA PHE A 81 3.04 -3.72 -9.39
C PHE A 81 4.43 -3.50 -8.79
N ASN A 82 5.47 -3.88 -9.53
CA ASN A 82 6.86 -3.58 -9.19
C ASN A 82 7.20 -2.19 -9.73
N GLU A 83 6.74 -1.15 -9.05
CA GLU A 83 6.84 0.22 -9.51
C GLU A 83 7.17 1.18 -8.36
N ASP A 84 7.78 2.31 -8.71
CA ASP A 84 7.95 3.42 -7.79
C ASP A 84 6.67 4.23 -7.76
N ILE A 85 6.03 4.32 -6.59
CA ILE A 85 4.76 5.05 -6.44
C ILE A 85 4.85 6.50 -6.91
N LEU A 86 6.02 7.13 -6.78
CA LEU A 86 6.20 8.52 -7.20
C LEU A 86 6.17 8.69 -8.72
N LYS A 87 6.37 7.61 -9.47
CA LYS A 87 6.33 7.58 -10.94
C LYS A 87 5.11 6.83 -11.47
N PHE A 88 4.37 6.16 -10.61
CA PHE A 88 3.24 5.32 -10.97
C PHE A 88 2.00 6.15 -11.26
N GLU A 89 1.32 5.87 -12.37
CA GLU A 89 0.08 6.55 -12.74
C GLU A 89 -1.11 5.92 -12.03
N LEU A 90 -1.27 6.27 -10.76
CA LEU A 90 -2.24 5.68 -9.86
C LEU A 90 -3.68 5.79 -10.40
N GLU A 91 -4.05 6.97 -10.92
CA GLU A 91 -5.40 7.21 -11.44
C GLU A 91 -5.79 6.30 -12.60
N GLU A 92 -4.82 5.84 -13.39
CA GLU A 92 -5.09 4.95 -14.51
C GLU A 92 -5.26 3.49 -14.08
N LYS A 93 -4.71 3.13 -12.93
CA LYS A 93 -4.56 1.72 -12.51
C LYS A 93 -5.51 1.30 -11.41
N ILE A 94 -6.04 2.24 -10.64
CA ILE A 94 -6.91 1.90 -9.51
C ILE A 94 -8.39 1.94 -9.90
N ASN A 95 -9.17 1.21 -9.14
CA ASN A 95 -10.62 1.23 -9.29
C ASN A 95 -11.22 2.47 -8.61
N LYS A 96 -12.38 2.89 -9.11
CA LYS A 96 -13.15 3.97 -8.48
C LYS A 96 -13.51 3.57 -7.04
N ASP A 97 -13.54 4.55 -6.15
CA ASP A 97 -13.82 4.37 -4.72
C ASP A 97 -12.79 3.50 -3.98
N SER A 98 -11.53 3.56 -4.42
CA SER A 98 -10.45 2.86 -3.75
C SER A 98 -10.04 3.54 -2.45
N ILE A 99 -9.58 2.72 -1.50
CA ILE A 99 -8.96 3.18 -0.27
C ILE A 99 -7.46 2.96 -0.40
N VAL A 100 -6.69 4.03 -0.31
CA VAL A 100 -5.22 3.97 -0.45
C VAL A 100 -4.59 3.99 0.93
N ILE A 101 -3.78 2.98 1.23
CA ILE A 101 -3.11 2.82 2.53
C ILE A 101 -1.60 2.75 2.31
N GLY A 102 -0.84 3.50 3.07
CA GLY A 102 0.62 3.44 3.02
C GLY A 102 1.22 3.54 4.42
N ASN A 103 2.12 2.62 4.75
CA ASN A 103 2.90 2.63 5.98
C ASN A 103 4.38 2.76 5.62
N LEU A 104 4.81 3.99 5.39
CA LEU A 104 6.09 4.33 4.78
C LEU A 104 6.87 5.34 5.64
N PRO A 105 8.18 5.48 5.42
CA PRO A 105 8.95 6.54 6.07
C PRO A 105 8.36 7.92 5.76
N TYR A 106 8.55 8.86 6.69
CA TYR A 106 7.99 10.22 6.61
C TYR A 106 8.26 10.91 5.27
N ASN A 107 9.50 10.87 4.79
CA ASN A 107 9.88 11.56 3.56
C ASN A 107 9.14 11.02 2.33
N ILE A 108 8.90 9.71 2.27
CA ILE A 108 8.16 9.08 1.17
C ILE A 108 6.67 9.40 1.29
N SER A 109 6.10 9.27 2.49
CA SER A 109 4.68 9.59 2.73
C SER A 109 4.37 11.05 2.39
N SER A 110 5.27 12.00 2.71
CA SER A 110 5.10 13.40 2.36
C SER A 110 5.04 13.62 0.85
N GLN A 111 5.94 12.98 0.10
CA GLN A 111 5.98 13.09 -1.36
C GLN A 111 4.75 12.46 -2.00
N ILE A 112 4.28 11.34 -1.47
CA ILE A 112 3.06 10.68 -1.94
C ILE A 112 1.86 11.60 -1.71
N LEU A 113 1.76 12.20 -0.53
CA LEU A 113 0.67 13.11 -0.20
C LEU A 113 0.61 14.28 -1.19
N VAL A 114 1.76 14.90 -1.48
CA VAL A 114 1.85 15.99 -2.46
C VAL A 114 1.40 15.51 -3.83
N LYS A 115 1.86 14.37 -4.27
CA LYS A 115 1.48 13.77 -5.56
C LYS A 115 -0.03 13.55 -5.64
N LEU A 116 -0.64 13.01 -4.60
CA LEU A 116 -2.06 12.66 -4.61
C LEU A 116 -2.97 13.87 -4.49
N ILE A 117 -2.52 14.95 -3.86
CA ILE A 117 -3.27 16.21 -3.78
C ILE A 117 -3.29 16.92 -5.13
N ASN A 118 -2.24 16.79 -5.93
CA ASN A 118 -2.06 17.50 -7.20
C ASN A 118 -2.62 16.73 -8.40
N PHE A 119 -3.67 15.93 -8.22
CA PHE A 119 -4.30 15.25 -9.33
C PHE A 119 -4.87 16.23 -10.36
N LYS A 120 -4.62 15.91 -11.63
CA LYS A 120 -5.13 16.70 -12.76
C LYS A 120 -6.62 16.47 -13.01
N ILE A 121 -7.17 15.39 -12.48
CA ILE A 121 -8.57 15.00 -12.67
C ILE A 121 -9.34 15.28 -11.39
N TRP A 122 -10.36 16.14 -11.49
CA TRP A 122 -11.23 16.41 -10.36
C TRP A 122 -12.12 15.20 -10.08
N LEU A 123 -12.33 14.93 -8.81
CA LEU A 123 -12.88 13.73 -8.22
C LEU A 123 -11.92 12.55 -8.43
N PRO A 124 -10.91 12.44 -7.57
CA PRO A 124 -9.97 11.31 -7.63
C PRO A 124 -10.71 9.98 -7.44
N LYS A 125 -10.14 8.92 -7.99
CA LYS A 125 -10.74 7.58 -7.85
C LYS A 125 -10.63 7.04 -6.43
N TYR A 126 -9.70 7.54 -5.62
CA TYR A 126 -9.66 7.12 -4.23
C TYR A 126 -10.67 7.91 -3.40
N LYS A 127 -11.38 7.23 -2.52
CA LYS A 127 -12.33 7.85 -1.59
C LYS A 127 -11.73 8.12 -0.23
N ARG A 128 -10.61 7.49 0.08
CA ARG A 128 -9.92 7.63 1.37
C ARG A 128 -8.42 7.38 1.19
N LEU A 129 -7.63 8.15 1.92
CA LEU A 129 -6.19 8.05 1.93
C LEU A 129 -5.71 7.93 3.38
N ILE A 130 -5.03 6.85 3.70
CA ILE A 130 -4.47 6.59 5.03
C ILE A 130 -2.97 6.43 4.88
N LEU A 131 -2.24 7.46 5.26
CA LEU A 131 -0.78 7.46 5.20
C LEU A 131 -0.22 7.59 6.61
N MET A 132 0.69 6.70 6.96
CA MET A 132 1.43 6.78 8.22
C MET A 132 2.69 7.60 8.01
N PHE A 133 2.94 8.54 8.91
CA PHE A 133 4.14 9.37 8.89
C PHE A 133 5.05 8.92 10.03
N GLN A 134 6.07 8.14 9.69
CA GLN A 134 7.09 7.69 10.64
C GLN A 134 8.25 8.67 10.66
N LYS A 135 8.68 9.02 11.85
CA LYS A 135 9.88 9.83 12.02
C LYS A 135 11.15 9.00 11.85
#